data_5952b5321145f6d252d8aefe9be9e3d4
#
_entry.id   5952b5321145f6d252d8aefe9be9e3d4
#
_cell.length_a   1.000
_cell.length_b   1.000
_cell.length_c   1.000
_cell.angle_alpha   90.00
_cell.angle_beta   90.00
_cell.angle_gamma   90.00
#
_symmetry.space_group_name_H-M   'P 1'
#
loop_
_entity.id
_entity.type
_entity.pdbx_description
1 polymer ?
#
loop_
_entity_poly.entity_id
_entity_poly.type
_entity_poly.pdbx_seq_one_letter_code
_entity_poly.pdbx_strand_id
1 'polypeptide(L)'
;SSDLNDKEAASAAHIYGKLIASAEAFTDVKYDESFAEMKNLADYAYAFGVNEFVVCASAYQPWLDKIPGSTGGGRHYCLNRNNTFWEYSRPFWDYQARCAGLMRKGIPVVDLCIFAGDNAPVKLLTYRLPEIPEGYDFDVCTADALIKRMKARDGRVVLPDGMSYQMLVVQRNGDVTLEALRHIASLVEQG
;
A
#
# COMPACT_ATOMS: atom_id res chain seq x y z
N SER A 1 -6.68 -9.01 -6.52
CA SER A 1 -6.36 -9.31 -5.11
C SER A 1 -5.09 -8.62 -4.59
N SER A 2 -4.29 -7.98 -5.45
CA SER A 2 -3.14 -7.13 -5.05
C SER A 2 -3.59 -5.84 -4.36
N ASP A 3 -4.66 -5.27 -4.80
CA ASP A 3 -5.12 -3.92 -4.48
C ASP A 3 -5.35 -3.69 -2.98
N LEU A 4 -5.96 -4.66 -2.31
CA LEU A 4 -6.18 -4.56 -0.87
C LEU A 4 -4.92 -4.80 -0.05
N ASN A 5 -3.97 -5.60 -0.55
CA ASN A 5 -2.66 -5.75 0.09
C ASN A 5 -1.86 -4.45 0.02
N ASP A 6 -1.91 -3.76 -1.12
CA ASP A 6 -1.29 -2.46 -1.31
C ASP A 6 -1.89 -1.42 -0.34
N LYS A 7 -3.22 -1.43 -0.18
CA LYS A 7 -3.92 -0.55 0.77
C LYS A 7 -3.61 -0.89 2.23
N GLU A 8 -3.42 -2.17 2.58
CA GLU A 8 -2.98 -2.57 3.92
C GLU A 8 -1.59 -2.01 4.25
N ALA A 9 -0.64 -2.12 3.31
CA ALA A 9 0.71 -1.60 3.49
C ALA A 9 0.72 -0.07 3.63
N ALA A 10 -0.04 0.62 2.77
CA ALA A 10 -0.20 2.08 2.83
C ALA A 10 -0.85 2.52 4.14
N SER A 11 -1.96 1.89 4.55
CA SER A 11 -2.64 2.19 5.82
C SER A 11 -1.71 2.02 7.02
N ALA A 12 -0.92 0.95 7.05
CA ALA A 12 0.06 0.75 8.12
C ALA A 12 1.12 1.85 8.13
N ALA A 13 1.64 2.23 6.96
CA ALA A 13 2.61 3.31 6.85
C ALA A 13 2.03 4.65 7.34
N HIS A 14 0.83 5.02 6.89
CA HIS A 14 0.14 6.24 7.28
C HIS A 14 -0.10 6.30 8.80
N ILE A 15 -0.68 5.24 9.36
CA ILE A 15 -1.06 5.17 10.77
C ILE A 15 0.14 5.19 11.71
N TYR A 16 1.24 4.55 11.32
CA TYR A 16 2.45 4.53 12.14
C TYR A 16 3.49 5.60 11.76
N GLY A 17 3.13 6.57 10.95
CA GLY A 17 3.99 7.69 10.55
C GLY A 17 5.24 7.25 9.77
N LYS A 18 5.10 6.18 8.97
CA LYS A 18 6.18 5.69 8.13
C LYS A 18 6.15 6.37 6.77
N LEU A 19 7.32 6.81 6.33
CA LEU A 19 7.45 7.51 5.05
C LEU A 19 7.26 6.56 3.85
N ILE A 20 7.58 5.29 4.01
CA ILE A 20 7.63 4.31 2.92
C ILE A 20 6.55 3.25 3.13
N ALA A 21 5.70 3.10 2.11
CA ALA A 21 4.84 1.96 1.88
C ALA A 21 5.39 1.19 0.67
N SER A 22 6.02 0.05 0.94
CA SER A 22 6.74 -0.74 -0.07
C SER A 22 5.92 -1.96 -0.48
N ALA A 23 5.94 -2.28 -1.78
CA ALA A 23 5.34 -3.49 -2.32
C ALA A 23 6.31 -4.23 -3.25
N GLU A 24 6.31 -5.56 -3.19
CA GLU A 24 6.93 -6.38 -4.23
C GLU A 24 6.11 -6.23 -5.52
N ALA A 25 6.79 -5.97 -6.63
CA ALA A 25 6.12 -5.69 -7.88
C ALA A 25 6.82 -6.35 -9.07
N PHE A 26 6.07 -6.52 -10.15
CA PHE A 26 6.54 -7.04 -11.44
C PHE A 26 7.06 -8.48 -11.39
N THR A 27 6.60 -9.28 -10.43
CA THR A 27 7.07 -10.64 -10.16
C THR A 27 6.85 -11.60 -11.33
N ASP A 28 5.74 -11.45 -12.03
CA ASP A 28 5.34 -12.35 -13.13
C ASP A 28 5.30 -11.62 -14.49
N VAL A 29 6.04 -10.53 -14.64
CA VAL A 29 6.15 -9.82 -15.91
C VAL A 29 6.73 -10.74 -16.97
N LYS A 30 6.05 -10.83 -18.10
CA LYS A 30 6.40 -11.70 -19.23
C LYS A 30 7.27 -10.95 -20.25
N TYR A 31 7.89 -11.72 -21.16
CA TYR A 31 8.71 -11.13 -22.23
C TYR A 31 7.92 -10.32 -23.26
N ASP A 32 6.62 -10.53 -23.35
CA ASP A 32 5.70 -9.82 -24.24
C ASP A 32 4.95 -8.67 -23.56
N GLU A 33 5.19 -8.44 -22.29
CA GLU A 33 4.56 -7.36 -21.52
C GLU A 33 5.34 -6.05 -21.66
N SER A 34 4.67 -5.02 -22.13
CA SER A 34 5.29 -3.71 -22.40
C SER A 34 5.49 -2.88 -21.13
N PHE A 35 6.41 -1.90 -21.18
CA PHE A 35 6.55 -0.91 -20.11
C PHE A 35 5.30 -0.04 -19.92
N ALA A 36 4.43 0.09 -20.93
CA ALA A 36 3.16 0.78 -20.77
C ALA A 36 2.19 0.00 -19.87
N GLU A 37 2.13 -1.33 -20.03
CA GLU A 37 1.34 -2.19 -19.15
C GLU A 37 1.89 -2.20 -17.72
N MET A 38 3.21 -2.34 -17.57
CA MET A 38 3.88 -2.22 -16.26
C MET A 38 3.62 -0.85 -15.60
N LYS A 39 3.60 0.22 -16.39
CA LYS A 39 3.28 1.56 -15.89
C LYS A 39 1.85 1.63 -15.36
N ASN A 40 0.89 1.05 -16.06
CA ASN A 40 -0.50 1.02 -15.59
C ASN A 40 -0.65 0.28 -14.26
N LEU A 41 0.05 -0.84 -14.09
CA LEU A 41 0.09 -1.57 -12.83
C LEU A 41 0.71 -0.75 -11.70
N ALA A 42 1.82 -0.07 -11.99
CA ALA A 42 2.47 0.82 -11.03
C ALA A 42 1.59 2.00 -10.63
N ASP A 43 0.96 2.67 -11.60
CA ASP A 43 0.07 3.81 -11.35
C ASP A 43 -1.12 3.40 -10.47
N TYR A 44 -1.63 2.20 -10.69
CA TYR A 44 -2.68 1.63 -9.86
C TYR A 44 -2.22 1.42 -8.42
N ALA A 45 -1.05 0.81 -8.19
CA ALA A 45 -0.50 0.64 -6.85
C ALA A 45 -0.19 1.99 -6.16
N TYR A 46 0.29 2.99 -6.92
CA TYR A 46 0.45 4.35 -6.42
C TYR A 46 -0.89 4.95 -5.96
N ALA A 47 -1.98 4.72 -6.67
CA ALA A 47 -3.31 5.20 -6.29
C ALA A 47 -3.78 4.59 -4.96
N PHE A 48 -3.28 3.40 -4.58
CA PHE A 48 -3.53 2.80 -3.27
C PHE A 48 -2.53 3.21 -2.17
N GLY A 49 -1.60 4.11 -2.49
CA GLY A 49 -0.68 4.70 -1.51
C GLY A 49 0.69 4.00 -1.41
N VAL A 50 0.96 2.97 -2.21
CA VAL A 50 2.33 2.43 -2.36
C VAL A 50 3.23 3.53 -2.92
N ASN A 51 4.44 3.66 -2.40
CA ASN A 51 5.40 4.67 -2.85
C ASN A 51 6.83 4.13 -3.00
N GLU A 52 6.97 2.81 -2.96
CA GLU A 52 8.21 2.11 -3.26
C GLU A 52 7.91 0.74 -3.86
N PHE A 53 8.60 0.39 -4.93
CA PHE A 53 8.54 -0.96 -5.50
C PHE A 53 9.83 -1.72 -5.26
N VAL A 54 9.71 -2.92 -4.72
CA VAL A 54 10.76 -3.92 -4.70
C VAL A 54 10.56 -4.81 -5.92
N VAL A 55 11.38 -4.60 -6.94
CA VAL A 55 11.21 -5.29 -8.22
C VAL A 55 11.65 -6.74 -8.09
N CYS A 56 10.75 -7.65 -8.31
CA CYS A 56 11.01 -9.09 -8.33
C CYS A 56 10.88 -9.64 -9.76
N ALA A 57 11.91 -10.09 -10.38
CA ALA A 57 13.30 -10.07 -10.02
C ALA A 57 14.13 -10.11 -11.31
N SER A 58 15.44 -9.95 -11.17
CA SER A 58 16.36 -10.18 -12.28
C SER A 58 17.20 -11.43 -12.01
N ALA A 59 17.27 -12.35 -12.95
CA ALA A 59 18.15 -13.50 -12.81
C ALA A 59 19.61 -13.06 -12.91
N TYR A 60 20.47 -13.59 -12.05
CA TYR A 60 21.90 -13.33 -12.10
C TYR A 60 22.50 -13.87 -13.40
N GLN A 61 23.13 -13.01 -14.19
CA GLN A 61 23.66 -13.29 -15.53
C GLN A 61 25.19 -13.08 -15.55
N PRO A 62 25.99 -14.00 -15.00
CA PRO A 62 27.44 -13.82 -14.88
C PRO A 62 28.19 -13.98 -16.22
N TRP A 63 27.56 -14.61 -17.20
CA TRP A 63 28.19 -14.91 -18.50
C TRP A 63 27.71 -13.93 -19.55
N LEU A 64 28.64 -13.41 -20.35
CA LEU A 64 28.33 -12.55 -21.49
C LEU A 64 28.11 -13.34 -22.79
N ASP A 65 28.64 -14.54 -22.86
CA ASP A 65 28.69 -15.44 -24.03
C ASP A 65 27.58 -16.51 -24.04
N LYS A 66 26.75 -16.57 -22.99
CA LYS A 66 25.66 -17.52 -22.89
C LYS A 66 24.30 -16.87 -23.06
N ILE A 67 23.50 -17.37 -23.98
CA ILE A 67 22.13 -16.92 -24.26
C ILE A 67 21.21 -18.15 -24.24
N PRO A 68 20.17 -18.14 -23.43
CA PRO A 68 19.68 -17.08 -22.54
C PRO A 68 20.46 -16.94 -21.22
N GLY A 69 21.44 -17.79 -20.92
CA GLY A 69 22.11 -17.80 -19.63
C GLY A 69 21.20 -18.32 -18.50
N SER A 70 21.22 -17.71 -17.34
CA SER A 70 20.32 -18.08 -16.23
C SER A 70 18.92 -17.51 -16.44
N THR A 71 17.91 -18.37 -16.40
CA THR A 71 16.49 -17.98 -16.56
C THR A 71 15.69 -18.05 -15.25
N GLY A 72 16.36 -18.31 -14.13
CA GLY A 72 15.70 -18.37 -12.82
C GLY A 72 14.78 -19.58 -12.61
N GLY A 73 15.03 -20.71 -13.31
CA GLY A 73 14.32 -21.97 -13.08
C GLY A 73 12.87 -21.96 -13.55
N GLY A 74 12.55 -21.28 -14.64
CA GLY A 74 11.21 -21.25 -15.24
C GLY A 74 10.32 -20.11 -14.78
N ARG A 75 10.76 -19.27 -13.87
CA ARG A 75 10.12 -17.98 -13.59
C ARG A 75 10.49 -16.97 -14.69
N HIS A 76 9.56 -16.13 -15.05
CA HIS A 76 9.75 -15.12 -16.10
C HIS A 76 10.52 -13.90 -15.57
N TYR A 77 11.83 -14.06 -15.36
CA TYR A 77 12.71 -12.93 -15.01
C TYR A 77 13.14 -12.19 -16.27
N CYS A 78 12.23 -11.39 -16.81
CA CYS A 78 12.40 -10.74 -18.11
C CYS A 78 12.98 -9.30 -18.01
N LEU A 79 13.19 -8.78 -16.80
CA LEU A 79 13.77 -7.46 -16.60
C LEU A 79 15.31 -7.52 -16.67
N ASN A 80 15.83 -7.89 -17.82
CA ASN A 80 17.27 -8.03 -18.07
C ASN A 80 17.58 -7.93 -19.57
N ARG A 81 18.88 -8.04 -19.92
CA ARG A 81 19.42 -7.93 -21.28
C ARG A 81 18.86 -8.95 -22.29
N ASN A 82 18.21 -10.02 -21.86
CA ASN A 82 17.60 -10.99 -22.78
C ASN A 82 16.25 -10.48 -23.33
N ASN A 83 15.70 -9.44 -22.73
CA ASN A 83 14.50 -8.78 -23.22
C ASN A 83 14.87 -7.76 -24.29
N THR A 84 14.26 -7.87 -25.46
CA THR A 84 14.59 -7.05 -26.63
C THR A 84 14.35 -5.54 -26.43
N PHE A 85 13.47 -5.15 -25.51
CA PHE A 85 13.19 -3.74 -25.19
C PHE A 85 13.85 -3.25 -23.89
N TRP A 86 14.69 -4.09 -23.25
CA TRP A 86 15.36 -3.71 -21.99
C TRP A 86 16.19 -2.43 -22.12
N GLU A 87 16.90 -2.25 -23.22
CA GLU A 87 17.71 -1.05 -23.48
C GLU A 87 16.88 0.25 -23.46
N TYR A 88 15.58 0.15 -23.70
CA TYR A 88 14.63 1.28 -23.68
C TYR A 88 13.93 1.46 -22.33
N SER A 89 14.32 0.73 -21.29
CA SER A 89 13.65 0.72 -19.98
C SER A 89 13.87 2.01 -19.16
N ARG A 90 14.92 2.77 -19.42
CA ARG A 90 15.31 3.93 -18.62
C ARG A 90 14.18 4.94 -18.41
N PRO A 91 13.39 5.37 -19.40
CA PRO A 91 12.29 6.31 -19.19
C PRO A 91 11.24 5.81 -18.22
N PHE A 92 10.98 4.49 -18.19
CA PHE A 92 10.09 3.86 -17.24
C PHE A 92 10.64 3.96 -15.81
N TRP A 93 11.90 3.62 -15.58
CA TRP A 93 12.53 3.69 -14.27
C TRP A 93 12.68 5.12 -13.76
N ASP A 94 12.99 6.08 -14.65
CA ASP A 94 13.03 7.50 -14.32
C ASP A 94 11.64 8.03 -13.92
N TYR A 95 10.57 7.53 -14.55
CA TYR A 95 9.19 7.83 -14.17
C TYR A 95 8.89 7.29 -12.77
N GLN A 96 9.19 6.01 -12.51
CA GLN A 96 8.98 5.38 -11.19
C GLN A 96 9.72 6.14 -10.08
N ALA A 97 10.97 6.51 -10.32
CA ALA A 97 11.77 7.25 -9.35
C ALA A 97 11.16 8.63 -9.03
N ARG A 98 10.63 9.34 -10.04
CA ARG A 98 9.97 10.64 -9.85
C ARG A 98 8.66 10.49 -9.07
N CYS A 99 7.82 9.52 -9.42
CA CYS A 99 6.57 9.26 -8.72
C CYS A 99 6.83 8.92 -7.24
N ALA A 100 7.70 7.95 -6.98
CA ALA A 100 8.08 7.56 -5.63
C ALA A 100 8.66 8.74 -4.83
N GLY A 101 9.51 9.55 -5.44
CA GLY A 101 10.10 10.73 -4.82
C GLY A 101 9.08 11.80 -4.47
N LEU A 102 8.04 11.99 -5.28
CA LEU A 102 6.96 12.94 -5.01
C LEU A 102 6.01 12.42 -3.94
N MET A 103 5.60 11.16 -4.02
CA MET A 103 4.65 10.54 -3.09
C MET A 103 5.19 10.40 -1.67
N ARG A 104 6.51 10.44 -1.49
CA ARG A 104 7.17 10.47 -0.18
C ARG A 104 7.24 11.87 0.43
N LYS A 105 6.67 12.89 -0.21
CA LYS A 105 6.67 14.26 0.29
C LYS A 105 5.30 14.62 0.84
N GLY A 106 5.29 15.22 2.03
CA GLY A 106 4.06 15.64 2.68
C GLY A 106 3.40 14.55 3.51
N ILE A 107 2.14 14.79 3.86
CA ILE A 107 1.29 13.88 4.63
C ILE A 107 0.17 13.43 3.70
N PRO A 108 -0.14 12.14 3.64
CA PRO A 108 -1.27 11.64 2.85
C PRO A 108 -2.59 12.26 3.28
N VAL A 109 -3.48 12.49 2.32
CA VAL A 109 -4.83 12.98 2.57
C VAL A 109 -5.78 11.82 2.40
N VAL A 110 -6.34 11.35 3.51
CA VAL A 110 -7.28 10.23 3.56
C VAL A 110 -8.48 10.64 4.42
N ASP A 111 -9.68 10.31 4.00
CA ASP A 111 -10.90 10.80 4.65
C ASP A 111 -11.34 9.93 5.81
N LEU A 112 -11.29 8.62 5.64
CA LEU A 112 -11.88 7.64 6.54
C LEU A 112 -10.81 6.78 7.19
N CYS A 113 -10.98 6.46 8.47
CA CYS A 113 -10.25 5.37 9.12
C CYS A 113 -11.22 4.26 9.50
N ILE A 114 -11.01 3.06 9.00
CA ILE A 114 -11.85 1.91 9.28
C ILE A 114 -11.20 1.07 10.38
N PHE A 115 -11.89 0.90 11.49
CA PHE A 115 -11.45 0.01 12.55
C PHE A 115 -11.80 -1.44 12.18
N ALA A 116 -10.77 -2.26 12.00
CA ALA A 116 -10.90 -3.64 11.53
C ALA A 116 -11.31 -4.65 12.63
N GLY A 117 -11.46 -4.19 13.88
CA GLY A 117 -11.73 -5.04 15.05
C GLY A 117 -10.46 -5.53 15.76
N ASP A 118 -10.65 -6.32 16.81
CA ASP A 118 -9.60 -6.84 17.69
C ASP A 118 -9.09 -8.23 17.31
N ASN A 119 -9.66 -8.85 16.29
CA ASN A 119 -9.28 -10.19 15.84
C ASN A 119 -7.93 -10.22 15.15
N ALA A 120 -7.18 -11.30 15.37
CA ALA A 120 -5.93 -11.57 14.67
C ALA A 120 -6.01 -12.94 13.95
N PRO A 121 -5.53 -13.07 12.72
CA PRO A 121 -4.97 -12.01 11.88
C PRO A 121 -6.05 -11.10 11.29
N VAL A 122 -5.80 -9.80 11.28
CA VAL A 122 -6.61 -8.84 10.53
C VAL A 122 -6.14 -8.83 9.09
N LYS A 123 -7.01 -9.20 8.17
CA LYS A 123 -6.79 -9.05 6.73
C LYS A 123 -7.93 -8.22 6.17
N LEU A 124 -7.58 -7.25 5.34
CA LEU A 124 -8.55 -6.45 4.58
C LEU A 124 -9.32 -7.27 3.54
N LEU A 125 -9.28 -8.58 3.66
CA LEU A 125 -9.95 -9.48 2.74
C LEU A 125 -11.43 -9.10 2.61
N THR A 126 -11.65 -8.31 1.66
CA THR A 126 -12.65 -8.23 0.58
C THR A 126 -14.13 -8.27 0.98
N TYR A 127 -14.54 -8.97 2.00
CA TYR A 127 -15.95 -9.20 2.26
C TYR A 127 -16.54 -8.45 3.45
N ARG A 128 -15.74 -7.57 4.07
CA ARG A 128 -16.15 -6.83 5.28
C ARG A 128 -15.87 -5.34 5.26
N LEU A 129 -15.30 -4.81 4.17
CA LEU A 129 -15.20 -3.36 4.05
C LEU A 129 -16.60 -2.77 3.89
N PRO A 130 -16.93 -1.69 4.58
CA PRO A 130 -18.15 -0.93 4.28
C PRO A 130 -18.05 -0.41 2.84
N GLU A 131 -19.19 -0.13 2.24
CA GLU A 131 -19.24 0.56 0.96
C GLU A 131 -18.61 1.96 1.15
N ILE A 132 -17.50 2.20 0.44
CA ILE A 132 -16.84 3.51 0.45
C ILE A 132 -17.44 4.33 -0.67
N PRO A 133 -18.02 5.50 -0.38
CA PRO A 133 -18.57 6.38 -1.43
C PRO A 133 -17.47 6.80 -2.41
N GLU A 134 -17.85 6.97 -3.66
CA GLU A 134 -16.93 7.46 -4.69
C GLU A 134 -16.36 8.84 -4.32
N GLY A 135 -15.05 9.02 -4.52
CA GLY A 135 -14.34 10.25 -4.20
C GLY A 135 -13.76 10.31 -2.79
N TYR A 136 -13.98 9.29 -1.96
CA TYR A 136 -13.39 9.20 -0.62
C TYR A 136 -12.33 8.10 -0.55
N ASP A 137 -11.24 8.39 0.16
CA ASP A 137 -10.19 7.41 0.45
C ASP A 137 -10.25 6.95 1.91
N PHE A 138 -9.67 5.78 2.19
CA PHE A 138 -9.70 5.18 3.51
C PHE A 138 -8.38 4.53 3.90
N ASP A 139 -8.11 4.51 5.20
CA ASP A 139 -7.12 3.64 5.82
C ASP A 139 -7.80 2.64 6.75
N VAL A 140 -7.07 1.60 7.13
CA VAL A 140 -7.57 0.59 8.08
C VAL A 140 -6.65 0.51 9.27
N CYS A 141 -7.23 0.55 10.46
CA CYS A 141 -6.49 0.49 11.71
C CYS A 141 -6.80 -0.75 12.54
N THR A 142 -5.84 -1.16 13.33
CA THR A 142 -5.96 -2.18 14.38
C THR A 142 -6.32 -1.54 15.72
N ALA A 143 -6.72 -2.36 16.70
CA ALA A 143 -6.97 -1.90 18.07
C ALA A 143 -5.75 -1.23 18.71
N ASP A 144 -4.55 -1.74 18.45
CA ASP A 144 -3.30 -1.13 18.95
C ASP A 144 -3.15 0.32 18.47
N ALA A 145 -3.36 0.56 17.19
CA ALA A 145 -3.29 1.89 16.62
C ALA A 145 -4.41 2.80 17.13
N LEU A 146 -5.64 2.28 17.19
CA LEU A 146 -6.80 3.00 17.71
C LEU A 146 -6.55 3.49 19.15
N ILE A 147 -6.17 2.60 20.04
CA ILE A 147 -6.03 2.89 21.47
C ILE A 147 -4.81 3.76 21.77
N LYS A 148 -3.67 3.46 21.14
CA LYS A 148 -2.39 4.10 21.50
C LYS A 148 -2.08 5.37 20.72
N ARG A 149 -2.66 5.55 19.54
CA ARG A 149 -2.23 6.61 18.63
C ARG A 149 -3.31 7.62 18.27
N MET A 150 -4.59 7.25 18.31
CA MET A 150 -5.67 8.12 17.86
C MET A 150 -6.20 8.99 19.01
N LYS A 151 -6.45 10.26 18.69
CA LYS A 151 -7.09 11.25 19.56
C LYS A 151 -8.13 12.02 18.75
N ALA A 152 -9.17 12.53 19.42
CA ALA A 152 -10.08 13.48 18.81
C ALA A 152 -9.54 14.92 19.02
N ARG A 153 -9.59 15.74 17.98
CA ARG A 153 -9.28 17.16 18.03
C ARG A 153 -9.92 17.87 16.84
N ASP A 154 -10.61 18.96 17.13
CA ASP A 154 -11.24 19.83 16.12
C ASP A 154 -12.19 19.07 15.16
N GLY A 155 -12.98 18.14 15.70
CA GLY A 155 -13.91 17.29 14.90
C GLY A 155 -13.23 16.28 14.01
N ARG A 156 -11.99 15.91 14.26
CA ARG A 156 -11.21 14.94 13.49
C ARG A 156 -10.51 13.92 14.39
N VAL A 157 -10.31 12.73 13.86
CA VAL A 157 -9.39 11.76 14.48
C VAL A 157 -7.98 12.06 14.00
N VAL A 158 -7.09 12.38 14.94
CA VAL A 158 -5.71 12.80 14.65
C VAL A 158 -4.68 11.81 15.17
N LEU A 159 -3.58 11.68 14.46
CA LEU A 159 -2.41 10.88 14.80
C LEU A 159 -1.21 11.76 15.16
N PRO A 160 -0.25 11.26 15.96
CA PRO A 160 0.90 12.05 16.42
C PRO A 160 1.76 12.61 15.29
N ASP A 161 1.79 11.93 14.15
CA ASP A 161 2.64 12.27 13.00
C ASP A 161 1.96 13.27 12.04
N GLY A 162 0.81 13.82 12.41
CA GLY A 162 0.09 14.83 11.65
C GLY A 162 -1.00 14.30 10.72
N MET A 163 -1.09 12.97 10.56
CA MET A 163 -2.19 12.34 9.83
C MET A 163 -3.52 12.58 10.53
N SER A 164 -4.60 12.76 9.79
CA SER A 164 -5.92 12.96 10.38
C SER A 164 -7.03 12.44 9.46
N TYR A 165 -8.11 11.96 10.06
CA TYR A 165 -9.29 11.44 9.38
C TYR A 165 -10.53 12.25 9.73
N GLN A 166 -11.47 12.36 8.81
CA GLN A 166 -12.76 13.01 9.04
C GLN A 166 -13.71 12.11 9.84
N MET A 167 -13.55 10.79 9.71
CA MET A 167 -14.45 9.83 10.33
C MET A 167 -13.72 8.54 10.71
N LEU A 168 -14.04 8.00 11.89
CA LEU A 168 -13.72 6.64 12.30
C LEU A 168 -14.94 5.75 12.01
N VAL A 169 -14.76 4.75 11.18
CA VAL A 169 -15.80 3.78 10.83
C VAL A 169 -15.60 2.51 11.65
N VAL A 170 -16.60 2.17 12.49
CA VAL A 170 -16.60 0.95 13.29
C VAL A 170 -17.53 -0.07 12.62
N GLN A 171 -17.02 -1.22 12.29
CA GLN A 171 -17.78 -2.26 11.61
C GLN A 171 -18.76 -2.96 12.55
N ARG A 172 -19.98 -3.24 12.07
CA ARG A 172 -21.05 -3.86 12.84
C ARG A 172 -20.72 -5.27 13.39
N ASN A 173 -19.89 -6.02 12.69
CA ASN A 173 -19.66 -7.45 12.92
C ASN A 173 -18.22 -7.75 13.40
N GLY A 174 -17.49 -6.73 13.84
CA GLY A 174 -16.16 -6.91 14.43
C GLY A 174 -16.25 -7.22 15.92
N ASP A 175 -15.41 -8.12 16.40
CA ASP A 175 -15.20 -8.24 17.84
C ASP A 175 -14.49 -6.99 18.32
N VAL A 176 -15.01 -6.39 19.38
CA VAL A 176 -14.48 -5.16 19.97
C VAL A 176 -14.26 -5.41 21.45
N THR A 177 -13.03 -5.25 21.91
CA THR A 177 -12.72 -5.34 23.34
C THR A 177 -13.32 -4.17 24.10
N LEU A 178 -13.53 -4.36 25.40
CA LEU A 178 -14.02 -3.30 26.28
C LEU A 178 -13.08 -2.09 26.29
N GLU A 179 -11.78 -2.31 26.14
CA GLU A 179 -10.77 -1.25 26.07
C GLU A 179 -10.94 -0.40 24.82
N ALA A 180 -11.03 -1.05 23.64
CA ALA A 180 -11.27 -0.36 22.38
C ALA A 180 -12.60 0.38 22.39
N LEU A 181 -13.67 -0.23 22.90
CA LEU A 181 -14.98 0.41 22.99
C LEU A 181 -14.97 1.66 23.90
N ARG A 182 -14.28 1.60 25.05
CA ARG A 182 -14.12 2.75 25.92
C ARG A 182 -13.33 3.88 25.24
N HIS A 183 -12.30 3.53 24.50
CA HIS A 183 -11.52 4.51 23.75
C HIS A 183 -12.35 5.18 22.65
N ILE A 184 -13.13 4.38 21.88
CA ILE A 184 -14.06 4.92 20.87
C ILE A 184 -15.07 5.87 21.53
N ALA A 185 -15.68 5.51 22.65
CA ALA A 185 -16.60 6.37 23.39
C ALA A 185 -15.92 7.68 23.79
N SER A 186 -14.69 7.61 24.29
CA SER A 186 -13.91 8.81 24.65
C SER A 186 -13.60 9.71 23.45
N LEU A 187 -13.33 9.14 22.27
CA LEU A 187 -13.15 9.93 21.04
C LEU A 187 -14.43 10.66 20.66
N VAL A 188 -15.60 10.02 20.77
CA VAL A 188 -16.92 10.64 20.50
C VAL A 188 -17.23 11.75 21.48
N GLU A 189 -16.91 11.59 22.78
CA GLU A 189 -17.11 12.62 23.81
C GLU A 189 -16.23 13.86 23.62
N GLN A 190 -15.09 13.71 23.00
CA GLN A 190 -14.14 14.80 22.74
C GLN A 190 -14.43 15.57 21.43
N GLY A 191 -15.37 15.12 20.61
CA GLY A 191 -15.79 15.73 19.34
C GLY A 191 -15.19 15.04 18.15
#